data_c65acdb2d623358332a41f5ce17a0727
#
_entry.id   c65acdb2d623358332a41f5ce17a0727
#
_cell.length_a   1.000
_cell.length_b   1.000
_cell.length_c   1.000
_cell.angle_alpha   90.00
_cell.angle_beta   90.00
_cell.angle_gamma   90.00
#
_symmetry.space_group_name_H-M   'P 1'
#
loop_
_entity.id
_entity.type
_entity.pdbx_description
1 polymer ?
#
loop_
_entity_poly.entity_id
_entity_poly.type
_entity_poly.pdbx_seq_one_letter_code
_entity_poly.pdbx_strand_id
1 'polypeptide(L)'
;MFTKKINFKLQSSLELLITLSFGLALLLPIVIIAFIQVSNSNTSLTAIESQQAASKLSSVATLVGSEGSPARQLVQINVPPGVENIYVGNTMVSGVGHEIIFQIVSVINSSYITTYTPVNVSGDLGGIATQGTYLVNVSAQSQCQGNPNVQCVYMQPVV
;
A
#
# COMPACT_ATOMS: atom_id res chain seq x y z
N MET A 1 33.05 -17.77 67.55
CA MET A 1 31.90 -17.01 67.08
C MET A 1 32.37 -16.06 65.97
N PHE A 2 32.31 -16.48 64.67
CA PHE A 2 32.79 -15.70 63.54
C PHE A 2 31.64 -14.84 63.04
N THR A 3 31.63 -13.55 63.38
CA THR A 3 30.74 -12.57 62.81
C THR A 3 31.23 -12.21 61.40
N LYS A 4 30.61 -12.78 60.37
CA LYS A 4 30.83 -12.50 58.98
C LYS A 4 30.36 -11.04 58.69
N LYS A 5 31.28 -10.11 58.62
CA LYS A 5 30.99 -8.71 58.12
C LYS A 5 30.47 -8.86 56.69
N ILE A 6 29.18 -8.84 56.51
CA ILE A 6 28.52 -8.80 55.20
C ILE A 6 28.86 -7.42 54.60
N ASN A 7 29.55 -7.41 53.46
CA ASN A 7 29.95 -6.20 52.78
C ASN A 7 28.69 -5.48 52.24
N PHE A 8 28.18 -4.49 52.94
CA PHE A 8 27.03 -3.66 52.57
C PHE A 8 27.13 -3.11 51.14
N LYS A 9 28.33 -2.87 50.61
CA LYS A 9 28.56 -2.43 49.22
C LYS A 9 28.19 -3.47 48.17
N LEU A 10 28.40 -4.75 48.45
CA LEU A 10 28.03 -5.85 47.57
C LEU A 10 26.51 -6.09 47.56
N GLN A 11 25.84 -5.90 48.69
CA GLN A 11 24.41 -6.05 48.82
C GLN A 11 23.66 -4.95 48.08
N SER A 12 24.07 -3.70 48.18
CA SER A 12 23.49 -2.57 47.45
C SER A 12 23.64 -2.70 45.92
N SER A 13 24.81 -3.20 45.45
CA SER A 13 25.06 -3.44 44.04
C SER A 13 24.15 -4.57 43.47
N LEU A 14 23.93 -5.60 44.25
CA LEU A 14 23.09 -6.74 43.85
C LEU A 14 21.59 -6.36 43.79
N GLU A 15 21.13 -5.54 44.72
CA GLU A 15 19.78 -5.01 44.78
C GLU A 15 19.50 -4.08 43.58
N LEU A 16 20.45 -3.23 43.20
CA LEU A 16 20.35 -2.38 42.02
C LEU A 16 20.32 -3.21 40.73
N LEU A 17 21.11 -4.27 40.61
CA LEU A 17 21.09 -5.18 39.47
C LEU A 17 19.75 -5.90 39.33
N ILE A 18 19.17 -6.37 40.43
CA ILE A 18 17.87 -7.05 40.43
C ILE A 18 16.75 -6.08 40.01
N THR A 19 16.71 -4.86 40.56
CA THR A 19 15.72 -3.86 40.22
C THR A 19 15.83 -3.40 38.77
N LEU A 20 17.05 -3.22 38.25
CA LEU A 20 17.29 -2.90 36.86
C LEU A 20 16.84 -4.03 35.91
N SER A 21 17.20 -5.28 36.27
CA SER A 21 16.82 -6.47 35.49
C SER A 21 15.30 -6.65 35.44
N PHE A 22 14.62 -6.45 36.57
CA PHE A 22 13.16 -6.52 36.63
C PHE A 22 12.49 -5.41 35.84
N GLY A 23 13.02 -4.20 35.90
CA GLY A 23 12.55 -3.07 35.09
C GLY A 23 12.70 -3.34 33.58
N LEU A 24 13.85 -3.85 33.14
CA LEU A 24 14.08 -4.24 31.76
C LEU A 24 13.15 -5.40 31.31
N ALA A 25 12.95 -6.38 32.18
CA ALA A 25 12.07 -7.52 31.88
C ALA A 25 10.60 -7.10 31.67
N LEU A 26 10.15 -6.04 32.33
CA LEU A 26 8.82 -5.49 32.12
C LEU A 26 8.74 -4.55 30.88
N LEU A 27 9.81 -3.83 30.55
CA LEU A 27 9.83 -2.92 29.42
C LEU A 27 9.93 -3.64 28.06
N LEU A 28 10.70 -4.73 27.99
CA LEU A 28 10.90 -5.47 26.73
C LEU A 28 9.60 -5.92 26.05
N PRO A 29 8.63 -6.54 26.73
CA PRO A 29 7.37 -6.95 26.10
C PRO A 29 6.58 -5.76 25.57
N ILE A 30 6.59 -4.63 26.28
CA ILE A 30 5.86 -3.40 25.86
C ILE A 30 6.44 -2.85 24.58
N VAL A 31 7.79 -2.77 24.48
CA VAL A 31 8.47 -2.31 23.28
C VAL A 31 8.19 -3.22 22.08
N ILE A 32 8.19 -4.54 22.29
CA ILE A 32 7.89 -5.52 21.24
C ILE A 32 6.46 -5.35 20.74
N ILE A 33 5.48 -5.23 21.63
CA ILE A 33 4.09 -5.02 21.26
C ILE A 33 3.91 -3.69 20.52
N ALA A 34 4.54 -2.61 20.99
CA ALA A 34 4.49 -1.32 20.32
C ALA A 34 5.05 -1.39 18.90
N PHE A 35 6.17 -2.08 18.71
CA PHE A 35 6.78 -2.28 17.40
C PHE A 35 5.87 -3.06 16.43
N ILE A 36 5.24 -4.14 16.92
CA ILE A 36 4.28 -4.93 16.13
C ILE A 36 3.08 -4.07 15.73
N GLN A 37 2.54 -3.24 16.64
CA GLN A 37 1.42 -2.35 16.34
C GLN A 37 1.76 -1.29 15.29
N VAL A 38 2.93 -0.69 15.36
CA VAL A 38 3.39 0.29 14.36
C VAL A 38 3.51 -0.37 12.97
N SER A 39 4.09 -1.56 12.91
CA SER A 39 4.21 -2.32 11.66
C SER A 39 2.83 -2.65 11.05
N ASN A 40 1.90 -3.14 11.85
CA ASN A 40 0.55 -3.46 11.39
C ASN A 40 -0.22 -2.21 10.94
N SER A 41 -0.06 -1.09 11.65
CA SER A 41 -0.71 0.18 11.28
C SER A 41 -0.22 0.69 9.92
N ASN A 42 1.08 0.60 9.65
CA ASN A 42 1.63 1.01 8.36
C ASN A 42 1.08 0.17 7.20
N THR A 43 0.96 -1.14 7.37
CA THR A 43 0.38 -2.01 6.34
C THR A 43 -1.09 -1.69 6.09
N SER A 44 -1.86 -1.42 7.15
CA SER A 44 -3.27 -1.04 7.03
C SER A 44 -3.45 0.30 6.33
N LEU A 45 -2.61 1.29 6.63
CA LEU A 45 -2.62 2.59 5.96
C LEU A 45 -2.32 2.46 4.47
N THR A 46 -1.30 1.71 4.10
CA THR A 46 -0.97 1.42 2.69
C THR A 46 -2.15 0.80 1.95
N ALA A 47 -2.85 -0.16 2.56
CA ALA A 47 -4.02 -0.78 1.96
C ALA A 47 -5.18 0.22 1.75
N ILE A 48 -5.46 1.07 2.74
CA ILE A 48 -6.51 2.10 2.66
C ILE A 48 -6.18 3.13 1.58
N GLU A 49 -4.95 3.63 1.54
CA GLU A 49 -4.52 4.62 0.53
C GLU A 49 -4.55 4.02 -0.88
N SER A 50 -4.11 2.78 -1.07
CA SER A 50 -4.21 2.06 -2.34
C SER A 50 -5.67 1.87 -2.78
N GLN A 51 -6.56 1.53 -1.83
CA GLN A 51 -8.00 1.42 -2.11
C GLN A 51 -8.61 2.76 -2.53
N GLN A 52 -8.21 3.86 -1.88
CA GLN A 52 -8.67 5.21 -2.25
C GLN A 52 -8.18 5.60 -3.65
N ALA A 53 -6.91 5.33 -3.97
CA ALA A 53 -6.36 5.59 -5.29
C ALA A 53 -7.07 4.77 -6.38
N ALA A 54 -7.28 3.47 -6.15
CA ALA A 54 -7.98 2.58 -7.06
C ALA A 54 -9.44 3.01 -7.28
N SER A 55 -10.15 3.36 -6.20
CA SER A 55 -11.54 3.82 -6.26
C SER A 55 -11.67 5.16 -6.99
N LYS A 56 -10.70 6.06 -6.82
CA LYS A 56 -10.66 7.34 -7.54
C LYS A 56 -10.46 7.12 -9.03
N LEU A 57 -9.51 6.24 -9.41
CA LEU A 57 -9.31 5.85 -10.81
C LEU A 57 -10.57 5.21 -11.42
N SER A 58 -11.21 4.28 -10.70
CA SER A 58 -12.45 3.63 -11.13
C SER A 58 -13.58 4.62 -11.35
N SER A 59 -13.75 5.59 -10.44
CA SER A 59 -14.79 6.63 -10.56
C SER A 59 -14.57 7.52 -11.78
N VAL A 60 -13.33 7.95 -12.01
CA VAL A 60 -12.98 8.78 -13.18
C VAL A 60 -13.10 7.97 -14.47
N ALA A 61 -12.69 6.68 -14.46
CA ALA A 61 -12.88 5.81 -15.61
C ALA A 61 -14.35 5.65 -15.98
N THR A 62 -15.20 5.47 -14.98
CA THR A 62 -16.65 5.36 -15.18
C THR A 62 -17.23 6.64 -15.77
N LEU A 63 -16.82 7.80 -15.26
CA LEU A 63 -17.26 9.11 -15.77
C LEU A 63 -16.83 9.29 -17.23
N VAL A 64 -15.53 9.17 -17.52
CA VAL A 64 -14.96 9.33 -18.87
C VAL A 64 -15.52 8.28 -19.83
N GLY A 65 -15.73 7.05 -19.37
CA GLY A 65 -16.34 5.99 -20.17
C GLY A 65 -17.80 6.25 -20.49
N SER A 66 -18.56 6.87 -19.59
CA SER A 66 -19.95 7.24 -19.83
C SER A 66 -20.11 8.41 -20.80
N GLU A 67 -19.13 9.34 -20.83
CA GLU A 67 -19.09 10.45 -21.78
C GLU A 67 -18.69 9.97 -23.19
N GLY A 68 -17.96 8.87 -23.28
CA GLY A 68 -17.48 8.28 -24.53
C GLY A 68 -16.32 9.05 -25.19
N SER A 69 -15.84 8.50 -26.31
CA SER A 69 -14.75 9.14 -27.08
C SER A 69 -15.21 10.45 -27.72
N PRO A 70 -14.43 11.55 -27.62
CA PRO A 70 -13.04 11.68 -27.21
C PRO A 70 -12.82 12.24 -25.78
N ALA A 71 -13.70 11.90 -24.83
CA ALA A 71 -13.59 12.40 -23.45
C ALA A 71 -12.24 12.03 -22.82
N ARG A 72 -11.69 12.97 -22.04
CA ARG A 72 -10.44 12.77 -21.30
C ARG A 72 -10.42 13.57 -20.01
N GLN A 73 -9.80 13.03 -18.98
CA GLN A 73 -9.63 13.71 -17.70
C GLN A 73 -8.25 13.39 -17.10
N LEU A 74 -7.64 14.40 -16.51
CA LEU A 74 -6.44 14.24 -15.71
C LEU A 74 -6.85 14.01 -14.26
N VAL A 75 -6.33 12.96 -13.65
CA VAL A 75 -6.58 12.63 -12.26
C VAL A 75 -5.26 12.51 -11.51
N GLN A 76 -5.18 13.18 -10.38
CA GLN A 76 -4.05 13.05 -9.47
C GLN A 76 -4.33 11.91 -8.49
N ILE A 77 -3.40 10.97 -8.39
CA ILE A 77 -3.42 9.88 -7.44
C ILE A 77 -2.19 9.91 -6.54
N ASN A 78 -2.35 9.46 -5.30
CA ASN A 78 -1.25 9.23 -4.39
C ASN A 78 -1.00 7.72 -4.32
N VAL A 79 0.23 7.31 -4.64
CA VAL A 79 0.68 5.92 -4.55
C VAL A 79 1.43 5.77 -3.22
N PRO A 80 0.95 4.94 -2.29
CA PRO A 80 1.59 4.75 -1.01
C PRO A 80 2.86 3.89 -1.13
N PRO A 81 3.70 3.86 -0.08
CA PRO A 81 4.86 2.99 -0.03
C PRO A 81 4.43 1.51 -0.04
N GLY A 82 5.25 0.64 -0.64
CA GLY A 82 5.00 -0.80 -0.70
C GLY A 82 4.14 -1.27 -1.88
N VAL A 83 3.69 -0.38 -2.75
CA VAL A 83 3.11 -0.76 -4.05
C VAL A 83 4.25 -1.16 -4.98
N GLU A 84 4.16 -2.35 -5.57
CA GLU A 84 5.13 -2.87 -6.52
C GLU A 84 4.66 -2.75 -7.97
N ASN A 85 3.36 -2.98 -8.20
CA ASN A 85 2.75 -2.87 -9.52
C ASN A 85 1.32 -2.36 -9.46
N ILE A 86 0.90 -1.71 -10.54
CA ILE A 86 -0.48 -1.27 -10.76
C ILE A 86 -0.94 -1.82 -12.10
N TYR A 87 -1.89 -2.75 -12.07
CA TYR A 87 -2.46 -3.36 -13.26
C TYR A 87 -3.81 -2.74 -13.60
N VAL A 88 -4.06 -2.52 -14.88
CA VAL A 88 -5.31 -1.96 -15.38
C VAL A 88 -5.90 -2.92 -16.42
N GLY A 89 -7.12 -3.34 -16.19
CA GLY A 89 -7.94 -4.11 -17.13
C GLY A 89 -7.99 -5.59 -16.82
N ASN A 90 -6.89 -6.28 -16.66
CA ASN A 90 -6.88 -7.72 -16.38
C ASN A 90 -5.84 -8.06 -15.33
N THR A 91 -6.04 -9.17 -14.64
CA THR A 91 -5.14 -9.67 -13.60
C THR A 91 -3.76 -9.99 -14.17
N MET A 92 -2.74 -9.36 -13.61
CA MET A 92 -1.31 -9.65 -13.84
C MET A 92 -0.74 -9.40 -15.24
N VAL A 93 -1.55 -8.98 -16.20
CA VAL A 93 -1.09 -8.61 -17.54
C VAL A 93 -1.87 -7.38 -17.99
N SER A 94 -1.19 -6.38 -18.53
CA SER A 94 -1.85 -5.23 -19.14
C SER A 94 -2.78 -5.70 -20.27
N GLY A 95 -4.08 -5.51 -20.09
CA GLY A 95 -5.10 -5.99 -21.02
C GLY A 95 -6.38 -5.22 -20.86
N VAL A 96 -7.40 -5.60 -21.63
CA VAL A 96 -8.76 -5.02 -21.53
C VAL A 96 -9.55 -5.81 -20.49
N GLY A 97 -10.14 -5.13 -19.53
CA GLY A 97 -10.97 -5.76 -18.52
C GLY A 97 -11.71 -4.73 -17.66
N HIS A 98 -12.18 -5.14 -16.50
CA HIS A 98 -13.00 -4.34 -15.60
C HIS A 98 -12.37 -4.08 -14.23
N GLU A 99 -11.07 -4.26 -14.12
CA GLU A 99 -10.39 -4.22 -12.80
C GLU A 99 -9.21 -3.27 -12.80
N ILE A 100 -9.00 -2.62 -11.67
CA ILE A 100 -7.79 -1.88 -11.35
C ILE A 100 -7.21 -2.53 -10.10
N ILE A 101 -5.96 -3.00 -10.21
CA ILE A 101 -5.34 -3.83 -9.19
C ILE A 101 -4.03 -3.19 -8.74
N PHE A 102 -3.92 -2.92 -7.44
CA PHE A 102 -2.68 -2.50 -6.79
C PHE A 102 -2.06 -3.72 -6.10
N GLN A 103 -0.87 -4.09 -6.52
CA GLN A 103 -0.07 -5.12 -5.87
C GLN A 103 0.78 -4.46 -4.78
N ILE A 104 0.51 -4.85 -3.53
CA ILE A 104 1.26 -4.38 -2.36
C ILE A 104 2.16 -5.52 -1.88
N VAL A 105 3.44 -5.23 -1.75
CA VAL A 105 4.42 -6.19 -1.23
C VAL A 105 4.84 -5.81 0.18
N SER A 106 4.70 -6.75 1.09
CA SER A 106 5.21 -6.69 2.44
C SER A 106 6.35 -7.70 2.60
N VAL A 107 7.16 -7.55 3.63
CA VAL A 107 8.31 -8.42 3.92
C VAL A 107 7.95 -9.92 3.97
N ILE A 108 6.69 -10.25 4.25
CA ILE A 108 6.22 -11.63 4.49
C ILE A 108 5.26 -12.10 3.40
N ASN A 109 4.52 -11.18 2.74
CA ASN A 109 3.44 -11.57 1.84
C ASN A 109 3.15 -10.46 0.80
N SER A 110 2.59 -10.84 -0.35
CA SER A 110 2.01 -9.92 -1.32
C SER A 110 0.49 -9.94 -1.19
N SER A 111 -0.13 -8.77 -1.22
CA SER A 111 -1.58 -8.60 -1.22
C SER A 111 -2.03 -7.78 -2.42
N TYR A 112 -3.25 -8.03 -2.88
CA TYR A 112 -3.83 -7.36 -4.03
C TYR A 112 -5.06 -6.57 -3.59
N ILE A 113 -5.10 -5.29 -3.92
CA ILE A 113 -6.27 -4.43 -3.75
C ILE A 113 -6.90 -4.27 -5.11
N THR A 114 -8.08 -4.85 -5.29
CA THR A 114 -8.79 -4.83 -6.56
C THR A 114 -10.03 -3.94 -6.46
N THR A 115 -10.21 -3.10 -7.47
CA THR A 115 -11.42 -2.27 -7.62
C THR A 115 -12.03 -2.54 -8.99
N TYR A 116 -13.32 -2.85 -8.99
CA TYR A 116 -14.08 -3.08 -10.21
C TYR A 116 -14.53 -1.76 -10.86
N THR A 117 -14.55 -1.75 -12.19
CA THR A 117 -15.10 -0.66 -13.01
C THR A 117 -16.22 -1.19 -13.91
N PRO A 118 -17.37 -0.48 -14.06
CA PRO A 118 -18.44 -0.91 -14.94
C PRO A 118 -18.10 -0.78 -16.43
N VAL A 119 -17.04 -0.04 -16.75
CA VAL A 119 -16.55 0.17 -18.11
C VAL A 119 -15.28 -0.65 -18.36
N ASN A 120 -15.04 -1.01 -19.61
CA ASN A 120 -13.76 -1.64 -19.96
C ASN A 120 -12.63 -0.64 -19.76
N VAL A 121 -11.61 -1.05 -19.05
CA VAL A 121 -10.40 -0.26 -18.82
C VAL A 121 -9.18 -0.99 -19.36
N SER A 122 -8.20 -0.24 -19.80
CA SER A 122 -6.91 -0.73 -20.22
C SER A 122 -5.86 0.36 -19.91
N GLY A 123 -4.63 -0.02 -19.76
CA GLY A 123 -3.57 0.97 -19.52
C GLY A 123 -2.28 0.35 -19.03
N ASP A 124 -1.28 1.22 -18.92
CA ASP A 124 0.00 0.87 -18.32
C ASP A 124 0.34 1.92 -17.25
N LEU A 125 0.22 1.53 -16.00
CA LEU A 125 0.58 2.33 -14.83
C LEU A 125 1.79 1.76 -14.07
N GLY A 126 2.48 0.76 -14.64
CA GLY A 126 3.65 0.14 -14.01
C GLY A 126 4.77 1.14 -13.73
N GLY A 127 4.95 2.15 -14.56
CA GLY A 127 5.97 3.18 -14.39
C GLY A 127 5.78 4.10 -13.17
N ILE A 128 4.61 4.09 -12.53
CA ILE A 128 4.30 4.89 -11.34
C ILE A 128 4.05 4.05 -10.09
N ALA A 129 4.52 2.82 -10.07
CA ALA A 129 4.41 1.91 -8.92
C ALA A 129 5.36 2.25 -7.76
N THR A 130 5.92 3.44 -7.73
CA THR A 130 6.74 3.95 -6.62
C THR A 130 5.96 4.95 -5.78
N GLN A 131 6.34 5.07 -4.50
CA GLN A 131 5.70 6.05 -3.61
C GLN A 131 5.79 7.46 -4.20
N GLY A 132 4.65 8.13 -4.31
CA GLY A 132 4.59 9.49 -4.83
C GLY A 132 3.21 9.91 -5.27
N THR A 133 3.13 11.15 -5.74
CA THR A 133 1.91 11.73 -6.29
C THR A 133 2.07 11.84 -7.79
N TYR A 134 1.17 11.25 -8.54
CA TYR A 134 1.23 11.16 -9.99
C TYR A 134 -0.04 11.69 -10.64
N LEU A 135 0.12 12.26 -11.82
CA LEU A 135 -0.99 12.60 -12.70
C LEU A 135 -1.20 11.45 -13.68
N VAL A 136 -2.43 10.98 -13.78
CA VAL A 136 -2.85 9.94 -14.72
C VAL A 136 -3.82 10.57 -15.71
N ASN A 137 -3.54 10.40 -17.00
CA ASN A 137 -4.46 10.75 -18.07
C ASN A 137 -5.41 9.57 -18.32
N VAL A 138 -6.69 9.81 -18.12
CA VAL A 138 -7.77 8.86 -18.34
C VAL A 138 -8.54 9.31 -19.56
N SER A 139 -8.56 8.51 -20.63
CA SER A 139 -9.16 8.89 -21.91
C SER A 139 -10.06 7.79 -22.47
N ALA A 140 -11.26 8.16 -22.92
CA ALA A 140 -12.13 7.24 -23.63
C ALA A 140 -11.65 7.03 -25.07
N GLN A 141 -11.47 5.78 -25.45
CA GLN A 141 -11.06 5.38 -26.79
C GLN A 141 -12.17 4.58 -27.46
N SER A 142 -12.41 4.84 -28.73
CA SER A 142 -13.39 4.09 -29.53
C SER A 142 -12.95 2.66 -29.81
N GLN A 143 -11.65 2.38 -29.70
CA GLN A 143 -11.04 1.06 -29.90
C GLN A 143 -9.97 0.83 -28.83
N CYS A 144 -10.03 -0.34 -28.19
CA CYS A 144 -8.99 -0.74 -27.24
C CYS A 144 -7.74 -1.25 -27.93
N GLN A 145 -6.60 -1.02 -27.32
CA GLN A 145 -5.36 -1.67 -27.75
C GLN A 145 -5.52 -3.20 -27.63
N GLY A 146 -5.33 -3.90 -28.74
CA GLY A 146 -5.47 -5.36 -28.82
C GLY A 146 -6.89 -5.88 -29.09
N ASN A 147 -7.92 -5.05 -29.07
CA ASN A 147 -9.28 -5.45 -29.42
C ASN A 147 -10.06 -4.30 -30.08
N PRO A 148 -10.03 -4.18 -31.44
CA PRO A 148 -10.58 -3.06 -32.16
C PRO A 148 -12.11 -2.95 -32.11
N ASN A 149 -12.81 -3.98 -31.66
CA ASN A 149 -14.27 -4.00 -31.60
C ASN A 149 -14.82 -3.59 -30.23
N VAL A 150 -13.98 -3.25 -29.28
CA VAL A 150 -14.38 -2.91 -27.91
C VAL A 150 -13.96 -1.48 -27.58
N GLN A 151 -14.89 -0.69 -27.06
CA GLN A 151 -14.60 0.62 -26.50
C GLN A 151 -14.00 0.45 -25.10
N CYS A 152 -13.02 1.26 -24.76
CA CYS A 152 -12.44 1.25 -23.43
C CYS A 152 -11.93 2.63 -22.98
N VAL A 153 -11.66 2.72 -21.71
CA VAL A 153 -10.98 3.84 -21.09
C VAL A 153 -9.51 3.47 -20.91
N TYR A 154 -8.65 4.24 -21.54
CA TYR A 154 -7.20 4.05 -21.48
C TYR A 154 -6.58 4.95 -20.42
N MET A 155 -5.73 4.37 -19.56
CA MET A 155 -5.03 5.05 -18.49
C MET A 155 -3.54 5.01 -18.72
N GLN A 156 -2.91 6.19 -18.64
CA GLN A 156 -1.45 6.32 -18.74
C GLN A 156 -0.94 7.42 -17.82
N PRO A 157 0.27 7.28 -17.25
CA PRO A 157 0.86 8.33 -16.46
C PRO A 157 1.21 9.54 -17.36
N VAL A 158 1.08 10.72 -16.80
CA VAL A 158 1.60 11.96 -17.41
C VAL A 158 2.99 12.16 -16.84
N VAL A 159 3.99 11.97 -17.67
CA VAL A 159 5.41 12.17 -17.33
C VAL A 159 5.77 13.65 -17.43
#